data_07acd535909a08ffb322e510afe68ad3
#
_entry.id   07acd535909a08ffb322e510afe68ad3
#
_cell.length_a   1.000
_cell.length_b   1.000
_cell.length_c   1.000
_cell.angle_alpha   90.00
_cell.angle_beta   90.00
_cell.angle_gamma   90.00
#
_symmetry.space_group_name_H-M   'P 1'
#
loop_
_entity.id
_entity.type
_entity.pdbx_description
1 polymer ?
#
loop_
_entity_poly.entity_id
_entity_poly.type
_entity_poly.pdbx_seq_one_letter_code
_entity_poly.pdbx_strand_id
1 'polypeptide(L)'
;MKREILTFTNKISEYLSKPEKKFTADITYGMLASGSCLLTEVADQLHEPSQKINIVDRLSRHLEKGTPTVAAASYLQLIKKWIPSDPVIHIDDSDVVKPDGYQFESLGIVRDGSESTSTKMFTKRAIMLQRLVYL
;
A
#
# COMPACT_ATOMS: atom_id res chain seq x y z
N MET A 1 20.25 -2.46 4.07
CA MET A 1 18.82 -2.10 4.03
C MET A 1 18.56 -0.79 3.27
N LYS A 2 18.89 0.42 3.74
CA LYS A 2 18.58 1.69 3.01
C LYS A 2 19.08 1.70 1.55
N ARG A 3 20.34 1.27 1.30
CA ARG A 3 20.92 1.21 -0.05
C ARG A 3 20.16 0.27 -0.98
N GLU A 4 19.72 -0.87 -0.49
CA GLU A 4 18.95 -1.86 -1.27
C GLU A 4 17.57 -1.32 -1.65
N ILE A 5 16.89 -0.67 -0.69
CA ILE A 5 15.61 0.00 -0.93
C ILE A 5 15.77 1.07 -2.01
N LEU A 6 16.79 1.93 -1.91
CA LEU A 6 17.05 2.96 -2.91
C LEU A 6 17.38 2.37 -4.28
N THR A 7 18.13 1.28 -4.33
CA THR A 7 18.43 0.57 -5.59
C THR A 7 17.16 0.01 -6.23
N PHE A 8 16.29 -0.59 -5.42
CA PHE A 8 15.00 -1.10 -5.89
C PHE A 8 14.08 0.02 -6.37
N THR A 9 13.88 1.05 -5.54
CA THR A 9 13.00 2.18 -5.89
C THR A 9 13.47 2.94 -7.13
N ASN A 10 14.78 3.10 -7.31
CA ASN A 10 15.33 3.69 -8.54
C ASN A 10 14.96 2.89 -9.79
N LYS A 11 14.97 1.55 -9.71
CA LYS A 11 14.59 0.70 -10.85
C LYS A 11 13.11 0.82 -11.19
N ILE A 12 12.21 0.76 -10.20
CA ILE A 12 10.76 0.84 -10.46
C ILE A 12 10.31 2.24 -10.84
N SER A 13 11.09 3.27 -10.51
CA SER A 13 10.78 4.67 -10.80
C SER A 13 11.60 5.26 -11.96
N GLU A 14 12.31 4.44 -12.73
CA GLU A 14 13.26 4.90 -13.77
C GLU A 14 12.64 5.91 -14.73
N TYR A 15 11.40 5.70 -15.13
CA TYR A 15 10.70 6.54 -16.11
C TYR A 15 9.74 7.56 -15.47
N LEU A 16 9.79 7.72 -14.15
CA LEU A 16 8.98 8.69 -13.44
C LEU A 16 9.64 10.07 -13.39
N SER A 17 8.85 11.11 -13.16
CA SER A 17 9.36 12.47 -12.89
C SER A 17 10.16 12.53 -11.58
N LYS A 18 11.00 13.54 -11.42
CA LYS A 18 11.80 13.71 -10.18
C LYS A 18 10.97 13.72 -8.90
N PRO A 19 9.82 14.43 -8.82
CA PRO A 19 8.97 14.38 -7.63
C PRO A 19 8.40 12.99 -7.33
N GLU A 20 7.98 12.25 -8.37
CA GLU A 20 7.46 10.89 -8.22
C GLU A 20 8.55 9.90 -7.80
N LYS A 21 9.77 10.03 -8.35
CA LYS A 21 10.94 9.25 -7.90
C LYS A 21 11.20 9.47 -6.41
N LYS A 22 11.23 10.74 -5.98
CA LYS A 22 11.41 11.06 -4.57
C LYS A 22 10.29 10.46 -3.72
N PHE A 23 9.04 10.63 -4.13
CA PHE A 23 7.89 10.05 -3.42
C PHE A 23 8.00 8.53 -3.32
N THR A 24 8.31 7.82 -4.41
CA THR A 24 8.47 6.36 -4.42
C THR A 24 9.56 5.91 -3.45
N ALA A 25 10.69 6.61 -3.41
CA ALA A 25 11.78 6.30 -2.48
C ALA A 25 11.38 6.58 -1.02
N ASP A 26 10.79 7.74 -0.76
CA ASP A 26 10.38 8.18 0.58
C ASP A 26 9.32 7.26 1.18
N ILE A 27 8.25 6.96 0.44
CA ILE A 27 7.17 6.12 0.93
C ILE A 27 7.63 4.68 1.17
N THR A 28 8.39 4.11 0.24
CA THR A 28 8.90 2.73 0.36
C THR A 28 9.87 2.62 1.55
N TYR A 29 10.82 3.55 1.66
CA TYR A 29 11.76 3.54 2.77
C TYR A 29 11.06 3.77 4.11
N GLY A 30 10.18 4.77 4.18
CA GLY A 30 9.49 5.13 5.42
C GLY A 30 8.59 4.01 5.93
N MET A 31 7.81 3.36 5.07
CA MET A 31 6.96 2.21 5.44
C MET A 31 7.79 1.03 5.95
N LEU A 32 8.88 0.68 5.26
CA LEU A 32 9.76 -0.42 5.68
C LEU A 32 10.53 -0.10 6.97
N ALA A 33 10.91 1.15 7.18
CA ALA A 33 11.64 1.56 8.36
C ALA A 33 10.75 1.71 9.61
N SER A 34 9.51 2.19 9.44
CA SER A 34 8.54 2.33 10.53
C SER A 34 7.78 1.02 10.83
N GLY A 35 7.69 0.12 9.86
CA GLY A 35 6.78 -1.04 9.94
C GLY A 35 5.30 -0.64 9.89
N SER A 36 4.98 0.53 9.38
CA SER A 36 3.66 1.13 9.41
C SER A 36 3.30 1.81 8.09
N CYS A 37 2.01 1.87 7.78
CA CYS A 37 1.45 2.63 6.66
C CYS A 37 0.94 4.03 7.08
N LEU A 38 1.05 4.41 8.35
CA LEU A 38 0.65 5.72 8.81
C LEU A 38 1.66 6.78 8.36
N LEU A 39 1.19 7.76 7.58
CA LEU A 39 2.06 8.78 6.98
C LEU A 39 2.84 9.60 8.02
N THR A 40 2.30 9.75 9.23
CA THR A 40 2.99 10.42 10.34
C THR A 40 4.20 9.64 10.82
N GLU A 41 4.12 8.31 10.88
CA GLU A 41 5.22 7.43 11.26
C GLU A 41 6.23 7.28 10.13
N VAL A 42 5.75 7.21 8.89
CA VAL A 42 6.58 7.26 7.68
C VAL A 42 7.41 8.54 7.65
N ALA A 43 6.78 9.71 7.90
CA ALA A 43 7.45 11.00 7.90
C ALA A 43 8.57 11.09 8.96
N ASP A 44 8.40 10.48 10.13
CA ASP A 44 9.43 10.44 11.18
C ASP A 44 10.70 9.72 10.73
N GLN A 45 10.58 8.71 9.87
CA GLN A 45 11.73 7.95 9.36
C GLN A 45 12.52 8.66 8.27
N LEU A 46 11.95 9.69 7.64
CA LEU A 46 12.61 10.38 6.53
C LEU A 46 13.71 11.34 7.00
N HIS A 47 13.64 11.81 8.26
CA HIS A 47 14.60 12.73 8.88
C HIS A 47 14.89 13.97 8.01
N GLU A 48 13.86 14.50 7.34
CA GLU A 48 13.98 15.72 6.56
C GLU A 48 13.95 16.98 7.46
N PRO A 49 14.63 18.07 7.07
CA PRO A 49 14.64 19.31 7.85
C PRO A 49 13.29 20.04 7.86
N SER A 50 12.37 19.62 6.99
CA SER A 50 11.02 20.18 6.89
C SER A 50 10.15 19.79 8.09
N GLN A 51 9.18 20.65 8.42
CA GLN A 51 8.18 20.29 9.44
C GLN A 51 7.41 19.03 9.04
N LYS A 52 7.16 18.16 10.02
CA LYS A 52 6.48 16.86 9.82
C LYS A 52 5.17 16.98 9.05
N ILE A 53 4.37 18.01 9.36
CA ILE A 53 3.08 18.23 8.68
C ILE A 53 3.27 18.44 7.17
N ASN A 54 4.28 19.18 6.75
CA ASN A 54 4.56 19.42 5.34
C ASN A 54 5.02 18.15 4.60
N ILE A 55 5.73 17.26 5.29
CA ILE A 55 6.11 15.94 4.76
C ILE A 55 4.87 15.08 4.56
N VAL A 56 4.01 15.00 5.57
CA VAL A 56 2.74 14.26 5.51
C VAL A 56 1.86 14.78 4.38
N ASP A 57 1.67 16.09 4.25
CA ASP A 57 0.88 16.71 3.18
C ASP A 57 1.45 16.42 1.79
N ARG A 58 2.78 16.43 1.66
CA ARG A 58 3.46 16.07 0.41
C ARG A 58 3.20 14.61 0.04
N LEU A 59 3.32 13.69 0.98
CA LEU A 59 3.07 12.27 0.77
C LEU A 59 1.61 12.00 0.42
N SER A 60 0.67 12.61 1.17
CA SER A 60 -0.78 12.48 0.93
C SER A 60 -1.16 12.93 -0.47
N ARG A 61 -0.71 14.14 -0.90
CA ARG A 61 -0.98 14.64 -2.25
C ARG A 61 -0.45 13.75 -3.37
N HIS A 62 0.65 13.04 -3.14
CA HIS A 62 1.13 12.05 -4.11
C HIS A 62 0.27 10.78 -4.12
N LEU A 63 -0.18 10.32 -2.96
CA LEU A 63 -1.08 9.16 -2.87
C LEU A 63 -2.43 9.41 -3.55
N GLU A 64 -2.98 10.61 -3.43
CA GLU A 64 -4.22 11.02 -4.11
C GLU A 64 -4.14 10.91 -5.64
N LYS A 65 -2.96 11.09 -6.21
CA LYS A 65 -2.73 10.92 -7.66
C LYS A 65 -2.73 9.45 -8.10
N GLY A 66 -2.68 8.52 -7.15
CA GLY A 66 -2.56 7.10 -7.42
C GLY A 66 -1.15 6.66 -7.84
N THR A 67 -0.99 5.37 -8.04
CA THR A 67 0.27 4.78 -8.50
C THR A 67 0.39 4.91 -10.01
N PRO A 68 1.47 5.53 -10.54
CA PRO A 68 1.69 5.59 -11.97
C PRO A 68 1.76 4.18 -12.60
N THR A 69 1.03 3.96 -13.68
CA THR A 69 0.98 2.67 -14.40
C THR A 69 2.38 2.20 -14.83
N VAL A 70 3.25 3.15 -15.17
CA VAL A 70 4.66 2.88 -15.53
C VAL A 70 5.43 2.26 -14.38
N ALA A 71 5.21 2.71 -13.13
CA ALA A 71 5.85 2.11 -11.96
C ALA A 71 5.39 0.67 -11.72
N ALA A 72 4.08 0.42 -11.87
CA ALA A 72 3.51 -0.92 -11.77
C ALA A 72 4.09 -1.85 -12.85
N ALA A 73 4.18 -1.39 -14.10
CA ALA A 73 4.78 -2.15 -15.20
C ALA A 73 6.26 -2.46 -14.93
N SER A 74 7.04 -1.47 -14.46
CA SER A 74 8.45 -1.68 -14.11
C SER A 74 8.62 -2.68 -12.97
N TYR A 75 7.75 -2.63 -11.95
CA TYR A 75 7.72 -3.61 -10.88
C TYR A 75 7.45 -5.03 -11.39
N LEU A 76 6.41 -5.20 -12.21
CA LEU A 76 6.08 -6.50 -12.80
C LEU A 76 7.24 -7.07 -13.63
N GLN A 77 7.93 -6.23 -14.41
CA GLN A 77 9.13 -6.62 -15.14
C GLN A 77 10.25 -7.10 -14.21
N LEU A 78 10.45 -6.44 -13.06
CA LEU A 78 11.48 -6.84 -12.09
C LEU A 78 11.18 -8.18 -11.43
N ILE A 79 9.91 -8.45 -11.09
CA ILE A 79 9.54 -9.70 -10.41
C ILE A 79 9.36 -10.87 -11.39
N LYS A 80 9.17 -10.60 -12.69
CA LYS A 80 8.92 -11.64 -13.72
C LYS A 80 9.92 -12.78 -13.67
N LYS A 81 11.19 -12.51 -13.38
CA LYS A 81 12.25 -13.52 -13.29
C LYS A 81 12.10 -14.50 -12.12
N TRP A 82 11.27 -14.16 -11.12
CA TRP A 82 10.99 -15.02 -9.95
C TRP A 82 9.66 -15.75 -10.06
N ILE A 83 8.84 -15.40 -11.08
CA ILE A 83 7.56 -16.05 -11.34
C ILE A 83 7.85 -17.35 -12.09
N PRO A 84 7.43 -18.52 -11.57
CA PRO A 84 7.57 -19.78 -12.28
C PRO A 84 6.73 -19.81 -13.56
N SER A 85 7.02 -20.74 -14.47
CA SER A 85 6.27 -20.91 -15.72
C SER A 85 4.80 -21.31 -15.51
N ASP A 86 4.49 -21.90 -14.35
CA ASP A 86 3.13 -22.29 -13.95
C ASP A 86 2.87 -21.71 -12.53
N PRO A 87 2.50 -20.41 -12.45
CA PRO A 87 2.30 -19.75 -11.17
C PRO A 87 0.96 -20.15 -10.56
N VAL A 88 0.96 -20.44 -9.27
CA VAL A 88 -0.26 -20.58 -8.46
C VAL A 88 -0.68 -19.20 -7.96
N ILE A 89 -1.87 -18.78 -8.35
CA ILE A 89 -2.45 -17.51 -7.89
C ILE A 89 -3.37 -17.80 -6.72
N HIS A 90 -3.04 -17.21 -5.57
CA HIS A 90 -3.93 -17.21 -4.41
C HIS A 90 -4.76 -15.93 -4.46
N ILE A 91 -6.08 -16.11 -4.51
CA ILE A 91 -7.04 -15.00 -4.43
C ILE A 91 -7.69 -15.10 -3.06
N ASP A 92 -7.53 -14.07 -2.26
CA ASP A 92 -8.15 -13.95 -0.95
C ASP A 92 -8.85 -12.58 -0.84
N ASP A 93 -10.08 -12.59 -0.38
CA ASP A 93 -10.83 -11.37 -0.13
C ASP A 93 -10.40 -10.83 1.23
N SER A 94 -9.91 -9.60 1.25
CA SER A 94 -9.62 -8.91 2.50
C SER A 94 -10.52 -7.71 2.69
N ASP A 95 -10.87 -7.46 3.93
CA ASP A 95 -11.69 -6.34 4.35
C ASP A 95 -10.92 -5.41 5.28
N VAL A 96 -11.21 -4.11 5.18
CA VAL A 96 -10.71 -3.11 6.12
C VAL A 96 -11.83 -2.79 7.10
N VAL A 97 -11.73 -3.35 8.30
CA VAL A 97 -12.71 -3.13 9.36
C VAL A 97 -12.64 -1.67 9.83
N LYS A 98 -13.79 -1.00 9.83
CA LYS A 98 -13.96 0.39 10.29
C LYS A 98 -15.16 0.47 11.25
N PRO A 99 -15.00 0.06 12.51
CA PRO A 99 -16.12 -0.04 13.47
C PRO A 99 -16.81 1.30 13.69
N ASP A 100 -16.05 2.41 13.67
CA ASP A 100 -16.54 3.77 13.92
C ASP A 100 -16.69 4.63 12.66
N GLY A 101 -16.51 4.04 11.49
CA GLY A 101 -16.47 4.73 10.20
C GLY A 101 -17.84 4.94 9.54
N TYR A 102 -18.85 5.43 10.27
CA TYR A 102 -20.25 5.52 9.81
C TYR A 102 -20.47 6.37 8.54
N GLN A 103 -19.53 7.23 8.17
CA GLN A 103 -19.64 8.15 7.04
C GLN A 103 -18.82 7.73 5.82
N PHE A 104 -18.14 6.58 5.86
CA PHE A 104 -17.38 6.12 4.70
C PHE A 104 -18.32 5.59 3.62
N GLU A 105 -18.09 6.04 2.39
CA GLU A 105 -18.73 5.46 1.21
C GLU A 105 -18.34 3.99 1.04
N SER A 106 -19.25 3.19 0.53
CA SER A 106 -19.04 1.75 0.28
C SER A 106 -18.79 0.90 1.54
N LEU A 107 -19.19 1.40 2.72
CA LEU A 107 -19.14 0.63 3.95
C LEU A 107 -20.26 -0.41 3.97
N GLY A 108 -19.89 -1.67 3.87
CA GLY A 108 -20.81 -2.83 3.95
C GLY A 108 -20.78 -3.51 5.30
N ILE A 109 -21.72 -4.45 5.50
CA ILE A 109 -21.68 -5.39 6.62
C ILE A 109 -21.06 -6.68 6.10
N VAL A 110 -19.94 -7.07 6.67
CA VAL A 110 -19.23 -8.30 6.30
C VAL A 110 -19.26 -9.30 7.46
N ARG A 111 -19.19 -10.57 7.13
CA ARG A 111 -19.10 -11.64 8.14
C ARG A 111 -17.68 -11.67 8.69
N ASP A 112 -17.55 -11.58 10.00
CA ASP A 112 -16.25 -11.84 10.64
C ASP A 112 -16.06 -13.35 10.83
N GLY A 113 -15.19 -13.92 9.98
CA GLY A 113 -14.87 -15.34 10.03
C GLY A 113 -14.09 -15.75 11.27
N SER A 114 -13.32 -14.82 11.87
CA SER A 114 -12.49 -15.10 13.05
C SER A 114 -13.31 -15.20 14.34
N GLU A 115 -14.43 -14.48 14.43
CA GLU A 115 -15.32 -14.45 15.60
C GLU A 115 -16.60 -15.26 15.40
N SER A 116 -16.90 -15.66 14.15
CA SER A 116 -18.11 -16.44 13.83
C SER A 116 -17.93 -17.91 14.18
N THR A 117 -18.96 -18.50 14.79
CA THR A 117 -19.04 -19.94 15.07
C THR A 117 -20.10 -20.59 14.19
N SER A 118 -20.20 -21.93 14.24
CA SER A 118 -21.24 -22.68 13.53
C SER A 118 -22.67 -22.31 13.96
N THR A 119 -22.83 -21.79 15.18
CA THR A 119 -24.14 -21.45 15.79
C THR A 119 -24.42 -19.95 15.87
N LYS A 120 -23.37 -19.10 15.74
CA LYS A 120 -23.51 -17.65 15.87
C LYS A 120 -22.67 -16.93 14.83
N MET A 121 -23.33 -16.15 13.99
CA MET A 121 -22.67 -15.30 13.00
C MET A 121 -22.38 -13.93 13.60
N PHE A 122 -21.13 -13.51 13.54
CA PHE A 122 -20.70 -12.15 13.86
C PHE A 122 -20.48 -11.37 12.57
N THR A 123 -20.92 -10.11 12.58
CA THR A 123 -20.76 -9.19 11.46
C THR A 123 -20.06 -7.93 11.93
N LYS A 124 -19.20 -7.39 11.07
CA LYS A 124 -18.51 -6.11 11.27
C LYS A 124 -18.75 -5.19 10.09
N ARG A 125 -18.61 -3.88 10.31
CA ARG A 125 -18.59 -2.91 9.21
C ARG A 125 -17.21 -2.87 8.61
N ALA A 126 -17.13 -3.07 7.31
CA ALA A 126 -15.88 -3.09 6.59
C ALA A 126 -16.04 -2.60 5.14
N ILE A 127 -14.95 -2.12 4.57
CA ILE A 127 -14.83 -1.89 3.13
C ILE A 127 -14.27 -3.16 2.52
N MET A 128 -15.04 -3.82 1.65
CA MET A 128 -14.57 -5.00 0.93
C MET A 128 -13.62 -4.56 -0.18
N LEU A 129 -12.39 -5.02 -0.12
CA LEU A 129 -11.40 -4.80 -1.17
C LEU A 129 -11.40 -6.03 -2.08
N GLN A 130 -12.19 -5.99 -3.15
CA GLN A 130 -12.02 -6.96 -4.24
C GLN A 130 -10.81 -6.58 -5.06
N ARG A 131 -9.73 -7.31 -4.91
CA ARG A 131 -8.54 -7.17 -5.75
C ARG A 131 -8.50 -8.27 -6.79
N LEU A 132 -8.99 -8.00 -7.99
CA LEU A 132 -8.67 -8.80 -9.17
C LEU A 132 -7.23 -8.48 -9.58
N VAL A 133 -6.31 -9.38 -9.31
CA VAL A 133 -4.97 -9.33 -9.89
C VAL A 133 -5.01 -10.17 -11.15
N TYR A 134 -5.15 -9.51 -12.31
CA TYR A 134 -4.84 -10.13 -13.58
C TYR A 134 -3.30 -10.13 -13.77
N LEU A 135 -2.72 -11.29 -13.89
CA LEU A 135 -1.39 -11.48 -14.44
C LEU A 135 -1.51 -11.92 -15.89
#